data_5b7c3b8c9aad61fcfdf9f0406961ced0
#
_entry.id   5b7c3b8c9aad61fcfdf9f0406961ced0
#
_cell.length_a   1.000
_cell.length_b   1.000
_cell.length_c   1.000
_cell.angle_alpha   90.00
_cell.angle_beta   90.00
_cell.angle_gamma   90.00
#
_symmetry.space_group_name_H-M   'P 1'
#
loop_
_entity.id
_entity.type
_entity.pdbx_description
1 polymer ?
#
loop_
_entity_poly.entity_id
_entity_poly.type
_entity_poly.pdbx_seq_one_letter_code
_entity_poly.pdbx_strand_id
1 'polypeptide(L)'
;EKYYNLDEIGKFPTRLQPINIYPEIDTKGEFPPIGDLNKLIKKLTLAVYSPLGYILPEKRHSYEQKYDMIVGINNSIFKQVDRERSLVGLVRVGLLKRMESSINSFALTVDKILQKINIAIEMIEEHRFDYDVEADINDIDIDDPEFDNLMFGNNVKVLLQDMDFIKWKQDLMADKDKLETIYLEAINVTPDRDAKLLKLKELMEYKFHNQINPDNKK
;
A
#
# COMPACT_ATOMS: atom_id res chain seq x y z
N GLU A 1 1.68 -36.28 -18.41
CA GLU A 1 2.18 -37.37 -19.31
C GLU A 1 1.06 -38.31 -19.73
N LYS A 2 0.06 -38.60 -18.87
CA LYS A 2 -1.00 -39.61 -19.16
C LYS A 2 -2.05 -39.17 -20.21
N TYR A 3 -2.12 -37.89 -20.55
CA TYR A 3 -3.18 -37.31 -21.39
C TYR A 3 -2.66 -36.50 -22.61
N TYR A 4 -1.34 -36.40 -22.77
CA TYR A 4 -0.75 -35.62 -23.86
C TYR A 4 0.39 -36.41 -24.51
N ASN A 5 0.42 -36.38 -25.85
CA ASN A 5 1.52 -36.95 -26.61
C ASN A 5 2.71 -35.96 -26.58
N LEU A 6 3.76 -36.29 -25.86
CA LEU A 6 4.96 -35.45 -25.72
C LEU A 6 5.69 -35.20 -27.04
N ASP A 7 5.55 -36.09 -28.01
CA ASP A 7 6.15 -35.96 -29.35
C ASP A 7 5.48 -34.84 -30.15
N GLU A 8 4.21 -34.52 -29.86
CA GLU A 8 3.45 -33.44 -30.52
C GLU A 8 3.63 -32.10 -29.82
N ILE A 9 3.82 -32.07 -28.48
CA ILE A 9 3.85 -30.86 -27.67
C ILE A 9 5.29 -30.39 -27.39
N GLY A 10 6.26 -31.29 -27.57
CA GLY A 10 7.66 -31.08 -27.22
C GLY A 10 7.99 -31.48 -25.78
N LYS A 11 9.26 -31.43 -25.43
CA LYS A 11 9.74 -31.75 -24.08
C LYS A 11 9.48 -30.60 -23.14
N PHE A 12 9.02 -30.89 -21.93
CA PHE A 12 8.94 -29.87 -20.87
C PHE A 12 10.34 -29.33 -20.54
N PRO A 13 10.46 -28.01 -20.28
CA PRO A 13 11.73 -27.43 -19.91
C PRO A 13 12.26 -28.02 -18.60
N THR A 14 13.57 -28.18 -18.52
CA THR A 14 14.23 -28.62 -17.28
C THR A 14 14.02 -27.59 -16.17
N ARG A 15 13.47 -28.01 -15.05
CA ARG A 15 13.30 -27.18 -13.85
C ARG A 15 14.43 -27.46 -12.89
N LEU A 16 15.18 -26.43 -12.55
CA LEU A 16 16.14 -26.48 -11.46
C LEU A 16 15.44 -26.18 -10.12
N GLN A 17 16.08 -26.59 -9.03
CA GLN A 17 15.60 -26.22 -7.71
C GLN A 17 15.66 -24.69 -7.53
N PRO A 18 14.64 -24.06 -6.89
CA PRO A 18 14.67 -22.64 -6.60
C PRO A 18 15.84 -22.27 -5.68
N ILE A 19 16.54 -21.20 -6.02
CA ILE A 19 17.58 -20.63 -5.17
C ILE A 19 17.04 -19.32 -4.61
N ASN A 20 16.97 -19.21 -3.29
CA ASN A 20 16.57 -17.98 -2.63
C ASN A 20 17.77 -17.04 -2.51
N ILE A 21 17.60 -15.80 -2.93
CA ILE A 21 18.63 -14.76 -2.87
C ILE A 21 18.04 -13.59 -2.06
N TYR A 22 18.75 -13.17 -1.02
CA TYR A 22 18.32 -12.12 -0.10
C TYR A 22 19.29 -10.94 -0.13
N PRO A 23 19.27 -10.10 -1.19
CA PRO A 23 20.10 -8.90 -1.20
C PRO A 23 19.56 -7.90 -0.17
N GLU A 24 20.45 -7.09 0.35
CA GLU A 24 20.06 -5.91 1.12
C GLU A 24 19.29 -4.89 0.26
N ILE A 25 18.76 -3.84 0.85
CA ILE A 25 18.06 -2.79 0.09
C ILE A 25 19.07 -1.89 -0.61
N ASP A 26 20.14 -1.50 0.11
CA ASP A 26 21.10 -0.51 -0.32
C ASP A 26 22.53 -1.09 -0.31
N THR A 27 23.23 -0.99 -1.44
CA THR A 27 24.62 -1.47 -1.55
C THR A 27 25.62 -0.73 -0.66
N LYS A 28 25.30 0.51 -0.25
CA LYS A 28 26.12 1.29 0.67
C LYS A 28 25.82 1.02 2.15
N GLY A 29 24.70 0.35 2.43
CA GLY A 29 24.27 0.11 3.81
C GLY A 29 23.85 1.37 4.56
N GLU A 30 23.52 2.46 3.85
CA GLU A 30 23.08 3.73 4.44
C GLU A 30 21.56 3.77 4.68
N PHE A 31 20.80 2.88 4.02
CA PHE A 31 19.37 2.78 4.22
C PHE A 31 19.05 2.28 5.64
N PRO A 32 18.09 2.92 6.35
CA PRO A 32 17.77 2.54 7.71
C PRO A 32 17.37 1.07 7.86
N PRO A 33 17.65 0.45 9.01
CA PRO A 33 17.19 -0.91 9.28
C PRO A 33 15.68 -1.06 9.11
N ILE A 34 15.23 -2.11 8.41
CA ILE A 34 13.80 -2.40 8.16
C ILE A 34 12.99 -2.39 9.46
N GLY A 35 13.57 -2.86 10.56
CA GLY A 35 12.92 -2.85 11.87
C GLY A 35 12.58 -1.45 12.40
N ASP A 36 13.38 -0.45 12.09
CA ASP A 36 13.14 0.93 12.53
C ASP A 36 12.08 1.61 11.65
N LEU A 37 12.13 1.38 10.34
CA LEU A 37 11.07 1.82 9.43
C LEU A 37 9.73 1.15 9.76
N ASN A 38 9.73 -0.13 10.10
CA ASN A 38 8.52 -0.82 10.56
C ASN A 38 7.94 -0.17 11.83
N LYS A 39 8.78 0.26 12.78
CA LYS A 39 8.32 1.01 13.96
C LYS A 39 7.68 2.34 13.58
N LEU A 40 8.23 3.05 12.59
CA LEU A 40 7.65 4.31 12.09
C LEU A 40 6.32 4.05 11.37
N ILE A 41 6.27 3.07 10.46
CA ILE A 41 5.05 2.69 9.73
C ILE A 41 3.93 2.27 10.69
N LYS A 42 4.24 1.51 11.75
CA LYS A 42 3.26 1.13 12.78
C LYS A 42 2.69 2.32 13.54
N LYS A 43 3.44 3.43 13.67
CA LYS A 43 3.01 4.66 14.33
C LYS A 43 2.21 5.62 13.43
N LEU A 44 2.10 5.34 12.14
CA LEU A 44 1.24 6.11 11.24
C LEU A 44 -0.22 5.89 11.63
N THR A 45 -0.95 6.95 11.80
CA THR A 45 -2.40 6.91 12.00
C THR A 45 -3.12 6.60 10.70
N LEU A 46 -2.56 7.08 9.58
CA LEU A 46 -3.14 7.04 8.24
C LEU A 46 -4.54 7.66 8.23
N ALA A 47 -4.64 8.81 8.90
CA ALA A 47 -5.89 9.54 9.14
C ALA A 47 -6.63 9.90 7.84
N VAL A 48 -5.90 10.04 6.73
CA VAL A 48 -6.46 10.30 5.39
C VAL A 48 -7.33 9.13 4.89
N TYR A 49 -7.14 7.91 5.39
CA TYR A 49 -7.90 6.72 5.02
C TYR A 49 -8.98 6.33 6.03
N SER A 50 -9.16 7.09 7.11
CA SER A 50 -10.11 6.79 8.17
C SER A 50 -10.88 8.03 8.64
N PRO A 51 -11.52 8.79 7.73
CA PRO A 51 -12.19 10.04 8.06
C PRO A 51 -13.39 9.84 9.00
N LEU A 52 -14.09 8.70 8.94
CA LEU A 52 -15.23 8.42 9.85
C LEU A 52 -14.83 8.37 11.31
N GLY A 53 -13.56 8.09 11.61
CA GLY A 53 -13.03 8.12 12.97
C GLY A 53 -13.05 9.50 13.61
N TYR A 54 -13.19 10.55 12.80
CA TYR A 54 -13.17 11.97 13.22
C TYR A 54 -14.54 12.65 13.17
N ILE A 55 -15.62 11.91 12.87
CA ILE A 55 -16.98 12.45 12.88
C ILE A 55 -17.37 12.87 14.29
N LEU A 56 -17.96 14.07 14.40
CA LEU A 56 -18.50 14.60 15.65
C LEU A 56 -19.58 13.66 16.22
N PRO A 57 -19.65 13.47 17.55
CA PRO A 57 -20.54 12.51 18.17
C PRO A 57 -22.02 12.67 17.76
N GLU A 58 -22.48 13.91 17.60
CA GLU A 58 -23.85 14.25 17.22
C GLU A 58 -24.18 13.89 15.76
N LYS A 59 -23.17 13.71 14.93
CA LYS A 59 -23.33 13.36 13.51
C LYS A 59 -23.14 11.88 13.22
N ARG A 60 -22.54 11.12 14.14
CA ARG A 60 -22.20 9.69 13.93
C ARG A 60 -23.38 8.86 13.45
N HIS A 61 -24.51 9.02 14.09
CA HIS A 61 -25.70 8.21 13.76
C HIS A 61 -26.13 8.36 12.30
N SER A 62 -26.07 9.57 11.74
CA SER A 62 -26.41 9.82 10.34
C SER A 62 -25.44 9.15 9.36
N TYR A 63 -24.14 9.12 9.70
CA TYR A 63 -23.13 8.45 8.89
C TYR A 63 -23.19 6.92 9.03
N GLU A 64 -23.47 6.39 10.23
CA GLU A 64 -23.74 4.97 10.44
C GLU A 64 -24.95 4.49 9.61
N GLN A 65 -26.06 5.22 9.62
CA GLN A 65 -27.23 4.89 8.79
C GLN A 65 -26.93 4.94 7.28
N LYS A 66 -26.03 5.82 6.85
CA LYS A 66 -25.70 6.00 5.44
C LYS A 66 -24.72 4.94 4.94
N TYR A 67 -23.77 4.50 5.75
CA TYR A 67 -22.63 3.70 5.31
C TYR A 67 -22.52 2.31 5.91
N ASP A 68 -23.17 2.04 7.06
CA ASP A 68 -23.18 0.70 7.64
C ASP A 68 -24.08 -0.21 6.81
N MET A 69 -23.64 -1.43 6.59
CA MET A 69 -24.35 -2.42 5.78
C MET A 69 -24.79 -3.61 6.61
N ILE A 70 -26.01 -4.08 6.37
CA ILE A 70 -26.50 -5.34 6.91
C ILE A 70 -25.99 -6.47 6.00
N VAL A 71 -25.19 -7.37 6.56
CA VAL A 71 -24.55 -8.46 5.81
C VAL A 71 -25.00 -9.82 6.35
N GLY A 72 -25.36 -10.71 5.42
CA GLY A 72 -25.65 -12.12 5.70
C GLY A 72 -27.04 -12.43 6.25
N ILE A 73 -27.32 -13.74 6.40
CA ILE A 73 -28.63 -14.28 6.82
C ILE A 73 -28.97 -13.91 8.27
N ASN A 74 -27.96 -13.61 9.09
CA ASN A 74 -28.11 -13.29 10.51
C ASN A 74 -28.23 -11.80 10.82
N ASN A 75 -28.45 -10.93 9.81
CA ASN A 75 -28.55 -9.47 9.99
C ASN A 75 -27.37 -8.86 10.78
N SER A 76 -26.16 -9.38 10.60
CA SER A 76 -24.96 -8.78 11.20
C SER A 76 -24.67 -7.42 10.57
N ILE A 77 -24.44 -6.40 11.41
CA ILE A 77 -24.11 -5.06 10.93
C ILE A 77 -22.61 -4.99 10.67
N PHE A 78 -22.23 -4.71 9.43
CA PHE A 78 -20.85 -4.42 9.04
C PHE A 78 -20.63 -2.91 9.13
N LYS A 79 -19.87 -2.49 10.15
CA LYS A 79 -19.61 -1.07 10.39
C LYS A 79 -18.52 -0.54 9.47
N GLN A 80 -18.80 0.57 8.79
CA GLN A 80 -17.86 1.21 7.89
C GLN A 80 -16.58 1.69 8.62
N VAL A 81 -16.70 2.14 9.87
CA VAL A 81 -15.52 2.52 10.70
C VAL A 81 -14.57 1.35 10.92
N ASP A 82 -15.09 0.13 11.10
CA ASP A 82 -14.24 -1.05 11.28
C ASP A 82 -13.54 -1.44 9.98
N ARG A 83 -14.20 -1.21 8.84
CA ARG A 83 -13.62 -1.36 7.51
C ARG A 83 -12.45 -0.40 7.30
N GLU A 84 -12.61 0.89 7.63
CA GLU A 84 -11.51 1.87 7.55
C GLU A 84 -10.33 1.47 8.43
N ARG A 85 -10.57 0.95 9.63
CA ARG A 85 -9.48 0.44 10.50
C ARG A 85 -8.75 -0.74 9.89
N SER A 86 -9.48 -1.67 9.28
CA SER A 86 -8.88 -2.82 8.59
C SER A 86 -8.06 -2.36 7.40
N LEU A 87 -8.57 -1.38 6.64
CA LEU A 87 -7.85 -0.77 5.54
C LEU A 87 -6.53 -0.12 5.99
N VAL A 88 -6.55 0.66 7.06
CA VAL A 88 -5.32 1.24 7.63
C VAL A 88 -4.29 0.15 7.96
N GLY A 89 -4.75 -0.98 8.50
CA GLY A 89 -3.91 -2.15 8.75
C GLY A 89 -3.27 -2.71 7.48
N LEU A 90 -4.07 -2.89 6.41
CA LEU A 90 -3.60 -3.38 5.12
C LEU A 90 -2.63 -2.42 4.43
N VAL A 91 -2.90 -1.10 4.48
CA VAL A 91 -1.97 -0.09 3.94
C VAL A 91 -0.60 -0.19 4.60
N ARG A 92 -0.53 -0.36 5.94
CA ARG A 92 0.75 -0.55 6.64
C ARG A 92 1.48 -1.81 6.19
N VAL A 93 0.77 -2.94 6.05
CA VAL A 93 1.33 -4.20 5.55
C VAL A 93 1.77 -4.04 4.09
N GLY A 94 0.97 -3.39 3.26
CA GLY A 94 1.27 -3.10 1.86
C GLY A 94 2.55 -2.27 1.71
N LEU A 95 2.73 -1.23 2.53
CA LEU A 95 3.97 -0.44 2.55
C LEU A 95 5.20 -1.30 2.85
N LEU A 96 5.12 -2.20 3.83
CA LEU A 96 6.23 -3.10 4.17
C LEU A 96 6.54 -4.07 3.02
N LYS A 97 5.51 -4.72 2.44
CA LYS A 97 5.67 -5.62 1.29
C LYS A 97 6.31 -4.91 0.09
N ARG A 98 5.90 -3.65 -0.18
CA ARG A 98 6.48 -2.85 -1.27
C ARG A 98 7.94 -2.52 -1.01
N MET A 99 8.28 -2.09 0.20
CA MET A 99 9.66 -1.80 0.59
C MET A 99 10.56 -3.03 0.39
N GLU A 100 10.04 -4.22 0.75
CA GLU A 100 10.76 -5.48 0.53
C GLU A 100 10.86 -5.86 -0.95
N SER A 101 9.89 -5.48 -1.78
CA SER A 101 9.87 -5.82 -3.20
C SER A 101 10.72 -4.85 -4.03
N SER A 102 10.47 -3.55 -3.92
CA SER A 102 11.15 -2.49 -4.67
C SER A 102 11.12 -1.19 -3.89
N ILE A 103 12.28 -0.66 -3.58
CA ILE A 103 12.42 0.60 -2.87
C ILE A 103 11.84 1.79 -3.66
N ASN A 104 11.98 1.78 -4.98
CA ASN A 104 11.39 2.81 -5.84
C ASN A 104 9.85 2.77 -5.82
N SER A 105 9.24 1.58 -5.94
CA SER A 105 7.78 1.44 -5.84
C SER A 105 7.26 1.85 -4.46
N PHE A 106 8.02 1.58 -3.40
CA PHE A 106 7.74 2.03 -2.06
C PHE A 106 7.75 3.57 -1.96
N ALA A 107 8.82 4.22 -2.47
CA ALA A 107 8.91 5.69 -2.51
C ALA A 107 7.74 6.33 -3.24
N LEU A 108 7.37 5.82 -4.42
CA LEU A 108 6.21 6.30 -5.18
C LEU A 108 4.89 6.16 -4.41
N THR A 109 4.73 5.06 -3.65
CA THR A 109 3.52 4.88 -2.83
C THR A 109 3.48 5.85 -1.66
N VAL A 110 4.61 6.08 -0.99
CA VAL A 110 4.71 7.07 0.10
C VAL A 110 4.41 8.47 -0.42
N ASP A 111 4.95 8.84 -1.59
CA ASP A 111 4.67 10.12 -2.23
C ASP A 111 3.18 10.35 -2.50
N LYS A 112 2.49 9.35 -3.06
CA LYS A 112 1.04 9.41 -3.27
C LYS A 112 0.26 9.64 -1.97
N ILE A 113 0.67 9.00 -0.88
CA ILE A 113 0.04 9.22 0.44
C ILE A 113 0.29 10.64 0.92
N LEU A 114 1.52 11.15 0.78
CA LEU A 114 1.89 12.53 1.12
C LEU A 114 1.07 13.56 0.33
N GLN A 115 0.87 13.35 -0.97
CA GLN A 115 0.03 14.21 -1.80
C GLN A 115 -1.41 14.27 -1.29
N LYS A 116 -2.01 13.11 -0.94
CA LYS A 116 -3.36 13.06 -0.36
C LYS A 116 -3.45 13.80 0.98
N ILE A 117 -2.45 13.64 1.83
CA ILE A 117 -2.38 14.34 3.12
C ILE A 117 -2.28 15.86 2.91
N ASN A 118 -1.44 16.31 1.97
CA ASN A 118 -1.29 17.74 1.66
C ASN A 118 -2.61 18.34 1.16
N ILE A 119 -3.30 17.66 0.23
CA ILE A 119 -4.63 18.09 -0.25
C ILE A 119 -5.63 18.21 0.91
N ALA A 120 -5.64 17.22 1.82
CA ALA A 120 -6.53 17.25 2.98
C ALA A 120 -6.22 18.41 3.93
N ILE A 121 -4.95 18.73 4.15
CA ILE A 121 -4.52 19.86 4.97
C ILE A 121 -4.92 21.19 4.30
N GLU A 122 -4.68 21.35 2.99
CA GLU A 122 -5.08 22.52 2.22
C GLU A 122 -6.60 22.78 2.29
N MET A 123 -7.42 21.73 2.15
CA MET A 123 -8.87 21.85 2.29
C MET A 123 -9.28 22.41 3.67
N ILE A 124 -8.61 21.96 4.73
CA ILE A 124 -8.87 22.46 6.09
C ILE A 124 -8.46 23.93 6.21
N GLU A 125 -7.30 24.31 5.65
CA GLU A 125 -6.75 25.66 5.74
C GLU A 125 -7.55 26.68 4.92
N GLU A 126 -8.06 26.28 3.76
CA GLU A 126 -8.91 27.10 2.92
C GLU A 126 -10.36 27.18 3.42
N HIS A 127 -10.68 26.57 4.57
CA HIS A 127 -12.02 26.55 5.17
C HIS A 127 -13.10 26.04 4.21
N ARG A 128 -12.79 25.03 3.41
CA ARG A 128 -13.73 24.41 2.47
C ARG A 128 -14.68 23.43 3.20
N PHE A 129 -15.41 23.97 4.18
CA PHE A 129 -16.27 23.15 5.06
C PHE A 129 -17.42 22.44 4.34
N ASP A 130 -17.79 22.91 3.15
CA ASP A 130 -18.82 22.29 2.30
C ASP A 130 -18.25 21.20 1.37
N TYR A 131 -16.94 20.91 1.47
CA TYR A 131 -16.30 19.94 0.60
C TYR A 131 -16.42 18.53 1.15
N ASP A 132 -16.75 17.59 0.26
CA ASP A 132 -16.72 16.16 0.59
C ASP A 132 -15.28 15.67 0.72
N VAL A 133 -14.88 15.24 1.90
CA VAL A 133 -13.65 14.48 2.08
C VAL A 133 -13.89 13.06 1.60
N GLU A 134 -13.28 12.70 0.48
CA GLU A 134 -13.37 11.37 -0.08
C GLU A 134 -12.12 10.56 0.30
N ALA A 135 -12.35 9.47 1.02
CA ALA A 135 -11.31 8.46 1.23
C ALA A 135 -11.20 7.62 -0.05
N ASP A 136 -10.48 8.13 -1.06
CA ASP A 136 -10.21 7.37 -2.27
C ASP A 136 -9.07 6.37 -2.02
N ILE A 137 -9.44 5.11 -2.06
CA ILE A 137 -8.58 3.96 -1.81
C ILE A 137 -8.05 3.37 -3.12
N ASN A 138 -8.68 3.71 -4.26
CA ASN A 138 -8.42 3.08 -5.56
C ASN A 138 -6.99 3.32 -6.08
N ASP A 139 -6.29 4.34 -5.59
CA ASP A 139 -4.91 4.63 -5.97
C ASP A 139 -3.85 3.85 -5.18
N ILE A 140 -4.26 3.05 -4.19
CA ILE A 140 -3.33 2.20 -3.48
C ILE A 140 -3.32 0.86 -4.20
N ASP A 141 -2.36 0.73 -5.09
CA ASP A 141 -2.04 -0.52 -5.76
C ASP A 141 -1.42 -1.50 -4.73
N ILE A 142 -2.27 -2.20 -4.03
CA ILE A 142 -1.90 -3.25 -3.09
C ILE A 142 -2.36 -4.57 -3.72
N ASP A 143 -1.41 -5.36 -4.21
CA ASP A 143 -1.62 -6.72 -4.71
C ASP A 143 -1.95 -7.68 -3.54
N ASP A 144 -3.06 -7.44 -2.86
CA ASP A 144 -3.54 -8.29 -1.77
C ASP A 144 -5.02 -8.62 -2.01
N PRO A 145 -5.38 -9.93 -2.15
CA PRO A 145 -6.77 -10.34 -2.34
C PRO A 145 -7.73 -9.92 -1.22
N GLU A 146 -7.22 -9.70 -0.01
CA GLU A 146 -8.02 -9.16 1.10
C GLU A 146 -8.37 -7.69 0.88
N PHE A 147 -7.51 -6.95 0.15
CA PHE A 147 -7.76 -5.56 -0.21
C PHE A 147 -8.95 -5.45 -1.18
N ASP A 148 -9.02 -6.32 -2.19
CA ASP A 148 -10.15 -6.35 -3.12
C ASP A 148 -11.47 -6.57 -2.40
N ASN A 149 -11.52 -7.42 -1.37
CA ASN A 149 -12.71 -7.64 -0.56
C ASN A 149 -13.11 -6.42 0.28
N LEU A 150 -12.15 -5.58 0.68
CA LEU A 150 -12.41 -4.33 1.40
C LEU A 150 -12.81 -3.19 0.47
N MET A 151 -12.49 -3.29 -0.83
CA MET A 151 -12.88 -2.34 -1.86
C MET A 151 -14.36 -2.44 -2.26
N PHE A 152 -15.06 -3.51 -1.88
CA PHE A 152 -16.50 -3.63 -2.09
C PHE A 152 -17.26 -2.65 -1.19
N GLY A 153 -17.67 -1.52 -1.75
CA GLY A 153 -18.50 -0.52 -1.09
C GLY A 153 -18.31 0.87 -1.69
N ASN A 154 -19.28 1.75 -1.44
CA ASN A 154 -19.21 3.12 -1.90
C ASN A 154 -18.05 3.86 -1.23
N ASN A 155 -17.37 4.75 -1.96
CA ASN A 155 -16.45 5.70 -1.40
C ASN A 155 -17.16 6.49 -0.29
N VAL A 156 -16.53 6.56 0.87
CA VAL A 156 -17.08 7.32 1.99
C VAL A 156 -16.84 8.80 1.74
N LYS A 157 -17.91 9.57 1.72
CA LYS A 157 -17.86 11.03 1.63
C LYS A 157 -18.28 11.64 2.95
N VAL A 158 -17.42 12.44 3.52
CA VAL A 158 -17.62 13.10 4.81
C VAL A 158 -17.50 14.60 4.61
N LEU A 159 -18.47 15.35 5.11
CA LEU A 159 -18.40 16.80 5.12
C LEU A 159 -17.44 17.26 6.21
N LEU A 160 -16.51 18.15 5.87
CA LEU A 160 -15.51 18.67 6.80
C LEU A 160 -16.17 19.34 8.03
N GLN A 161 -17.32 20.02 7.85
CA GLN A 161 -18.11 20.63 8.94
C GLN A 161 -18.64 19.61 9.96
N ASP A 162 -18.76 18.33 9.60
CA ASP A 162 -19.27 17.27 10.46
C ASP A 162 -18.13 16.54 11.22
N MET A 163 -16.88 17.00 11.03
CA MET A 163 -15.67 16.37 11.60
C MET A 163 -15.04 17.22 12.71
N ASP A 164 -14.35 16.56 13.61
CA ASP A 164 -13.30 17.18 14.44
C ASP A 164 -12.05 17.40 13.56
N PHE A 165 -12.12 18.44 12.72
CA PHE A 165 -11.07 18.77 11.77
C PHE A 165 -9.77 19.23 12.44
N ILE A 166 -9.83 19.72 13.68
CA ILE A 166 -8.63 20.11 14.45
C ILE A 166 -7.81 18.86 14.76
N LYS A 167 -8.45 17.87 15.34
CA LYS A 167 -7.81 16.59 15.64
C LYS A 167 -7.36 15.88 14.37
N TRP A 168 -8.20 15.90 13.33
CA TRP A 168 -7.85 15.29 12.05
C TRP A 168 -6.61 15.94 11.44
N LYS A 169 -6.53 17.28 11.43
CA LYS A 169 -5.34 18.03 10.97
C LYS A 169 -4.09 17.66 11.77
N GLN A 170 -4.20 17.54 13.10
CA GLN A 170 -3.06 17.16 13.94
C GLN A 170 -2.52 15.78 13.57
N ASP A 171 -3.40 14.80 13.39
CA ASP A 171 -3.02 13.44 13.01
C ASP A 171 -2.46 13.37 11.58
N LEU A 172 -3.03 14.14 10.63
CA LEU A 172 -2.50 14.29 9.27
C LEU A 172 -1.08 14.88 9.26
N MET A 173 -0.83 15.93 10.04
CA MET A 173 0.50 16.54 10.15
C MET A 173 1.50 15.58 10.79
N ALA A 174 1.10 14.86 11.83
CA ALA A 174 1.96 13.86 12.47
C ALA A 174 2.29 12.67 11.56
N ASP A 175 1.38 12.29 10.67
CA ASP A 175 1.63 11.28 9.63
C ASP A 175 2.54 11.83 8.53
N LYS A 176 2.32 13.09 8.11
CA LYS A 176 3.15 13.78 7.12
C LYS A 176 4.62 13.79 7.53
N ASP A 177 4.93 14.24 8.74
CA ASP A 177 6.31 14.32 9.24
C ASP A 177 7.03 12.95 9.18
N LYS A 178 6.33 11.88 9.58
CA LYS A 178 6.87 10.52 9.53
C LYS A 178 7.07 10.03 8.10
N LEU A 179 6.09 10.27 7.24
CA LEU A 179 6.12 9.84 5.84
C LEU A 179 7.18 10.61 5.04
N GLU A 180 7.38 11.90 5.29
CA GLU A 180 8.47 12.69 4.69
C GLU A 180 9.83 12.11 5.05
N THR A 181 10.03 11.76 6.33
CA THR A 181 11.25 11.08 6.77
C THR A 181 11.48 9.78 6.01
N ILE A 182 10.45 8.91 5.94
CA ILE A 182 10.52 7.63 5.22
C ILE A 182 10.76 7.84 3.72
N TYR A 183 10.11 8.83 3.13
CA TYR A 183 10.25 9.17 1.71
C TYR A 183 11.67 9.58 1.36
N LEU A 184 12.25 10.50 2.14
CA LEU A 184 13.62 10.97 1.93
C LEU A 184 14.63 9.82 2.00
N GLU A 185 14.50 8.91 2.93
CA GLU A 185 15.36 7.73 3.02
C GLU A 185 15.20 6.83 1.77
N ALA A 186 13.97 6.65 1.30
CA ALA A 186 13.70 5.79 0.15
C ALA A 186 14.23 6.36 -1.17
N ILE A 187 14.06 7.66 -1.44
CA ILE A 187 14.54 8.28 -2.68
C ILE A 187 16.07 8.42 -2.74
N ASN A 188 16.76 8.38 -1.59
CA ASN A 188 18.21 8.37 -1.54
C ASN A 188 18.82 7.07 -2.07
N VAL A 189 18.03 5.99 -2.16
CA VAL A 189 18.46 4.73 -2.77
C VAL A 189 18.24 4.81 -4.28
N THR A 190 19.23 5.35 -4.97
CA THR A 190 19.22 5.48 -6.43
C THR A 190 19.36 4.10 -7.11
N PRO A 191 19.03 3.95 -8.41
CA PRO A 191 19.09 2.65 -9.11
C PRO A 191 20.47 1.97 -9.09
N ASP A 192 21.55 2.74 -9.00
CA ASP A 192 22.92 2.25 -8.85
C ASP A 192 23.26 1.79 -7.43
N ARG A 193 22.42 2.11 -6.46
CA ARG A 193 22.51 1.67 -5.06
C ARG A 193 21.50 0.59 -4.70
N ASP A 194 20.42 0.42 -5.49
CA ASP A 194 19.39 -0.61 -5.26
C ASP A 194 19.97 -2.01 -5.46
N ALA A 195 20.33 -2.65 -4.36
CA ALA A 195 20.98 -3.97 -4.37
C ALA A 195 20.10 -5.07 -4.99
N LYS A 196 18.77 -4.96 -4.86
CA LYS A 196 17.83 -5.91 -5.48
C LYS A 196 17.76 -5.73 -6.98
N LEU A 197 17.68 -4.49 -7.45
CA LEU A 197 17.68 -4.17 -8.88
C LEU A 197 18.99 -4.61 -9.55
N LEU A 198 20.12 -4.33 -8.92
CA LEU A 198 21.43 -4.76 -9.42
C LEU A 198 21.54 -6.29 -9.46
N LYS A 199 21.08 -6.98 -8.41
CA LYS A 199 21.11 -8.44 -8.37
C LYS A 199 20.16 -9.07 -9.40
N LEU A 200 18.99 -8.48 -9.61
CA LEU A 200 18.08 -8.91 -10.68
C LEU A 200 18.73 -8.77 -12.06
N LYS A 201 19.37 -7.63 -12.33
CA LYS A 201 20.09 -7.39 -13.59
C LYS A 201 21.17 -8.44 -13.80
N GLU A 202 22.04 -8.68 -12.81
CA GLU A 202 23.08 -9.72 -12.86
C GLU A 202 22.50 -11.10 -13.18
N LEU A 203 21.40 -11.48 -12.53
CA LEU A 203 20.74 -12.76 -12.75
C LEU A 203 20.14 -12.87 -14.15
N MET A 204 19.57 -11.79 -14.67
CA MET A 204 19.02 -11.76 -16.03
C MET A 204 20.16 -11.92 -17.07
N GLU A 205 21.26 -11.18 -16.90
CA GLU A 205 22.45 -11.28 -17.76
C GLU A 205 23.05 -12.70 -17.70
N TYR A 206 23.21 -13.26 -16.51
CA TYR A 206 23.67 -14.63 -16.33
C TYR A 206 22.79 -15.65 -17.05
N LYS A 207 21.45 -15.55 -16.88
CA LYS A 207 20.50 -16.46 -17.55
C LYS A 207 20.48 -16.29 -19.06
N PHE A 208 20.68 -15.10 -19.55
CA PHE A 208 20.76 -14.83 -21.00
C PHE A 208 21.95 -15.55 -21.63
N HIS A 209 23.12 -15.53 -20.97
CA HIS A 209 24.33 -16.17 -21.46
C HIS A 209 24.38 -17.68 -21.16
N ASN A 210 23.67 -18.16 -20.13
CA ASN A 210 23.69 -19.55 -19.68
C ASN A 210 22.29 -20.19 -19.78
N GLN A 211 21.76 -20.27 -21.00
CA GLN A 211 20.46 -20.84 -21.26
C GLN A 211 20.44 -22.35 -21.00
N ILE A 212 19.56 -22.82 -20.11
CA ILE A 212 19.37 -24.25 -19.81
C ILE A 212 18.56 -24.94 -20.92
N ASN A 213 17.68 -24.20 -21.58
CA ASN A 213 16.82 -24.68 -22.65
C ASN A 213 17.00 -23.75 -23.87
N PRO A 214 18.11 -23.87 -24.63
CA PRO A 214 18.46 -22.95 -25.70
C PRO A 214 17.45 -22.94 -26.86
N ASP A 215 16.70 -24.02 -27.06
CA ASP A 215 15.68 -24.17 -28.11
C ASP A 215 14.35 -23.50 -27.73
N ASN A 216 14.17 -23.11 -26.49
CA ASN A 216 12.95 -22.45 -26.00
C ASN A 216 13.14 -20.92 -26.00
N LYS A 217 12.75 -20.29 -27.10
CA LYS A 217 12.86 -18.82 -27.32
C LYS A 217 11.77 -17.99 -26.63
N LYS A 218 11.06 -18.53 -25.65
CA LYS A 218 10.04 -17.78 -24.87
C LYS A 218 10.61 -17.33 -23.54
#